data_24399a51603c768b6207b376a78db6de
#
_entry.id   24399a51603c768b6207b376a78db6de
#
_cell.length_a   1.000
_cell.length_b   1.000
_cell.length_c   1.000
_cell.angle_alpha   90.00
_cell.angle_beta   90.00
_cell.angle_gamma   90.00
#
_symmetry.space_group_name_H-M   'P 1'
#
loop_
_entity.id
_entity.type
_entity.pdbx_description
1 polymer ?
#
loop_
_entity_poly.entity_id
_entity_poly.type
_entity_poly.pdbx_seq_one_letter_code
_entity_poly.pdbx_strand_id
1 'polypeptide(L)'
;MHPGKLIGFFFRAGGIKHLAAKLYAALIILGIAAALTVAASAQTAAKAPIVGSDQPPLPSWLKSGTVRFARFDGGAIETQKTLRSEWASQFTPQDREILANLYGQHADRMIDLLVQAKINFVWVTYSVGFSWHDEEAQRVAVRELVKKLHAHGIKAAAYVCTISIFWESMFKDDPQSVRWIMVGSDGIPYRYSDGHDAMRFVADINSPGWVEYQKRRVGAIIDDGLDAIFFDNPFLDSHPSEPDSVAHFFDQLLNYARREKKSNISFSTNLGLYPPFNVLNRRMDFIFTEGWAEPGAWDNHWEVSNIRRDRLVKGLNPGVKPIVSEYSHFQKGDRSSSYLGARSEKLAIAEAAAFGTSYTWDMEGPFDTALVTQNPKALESWSAISQYNGFLEDHPEIYADAVNVAPLAVILPDLNPDFDWPGDAKRLDFLAKNSVLGDFRFASRVAKKELAAYRGVIVPAYASLSAEQKEMIHDYQNSGGKVSIFAETSAATGLNGEILRPSEKGPMTGDSAEAQVLAEINSLAPDATHVELENAASHVLANVTSVRDGRALIIHVLNYGQTPVGELKLKLILGKEFQTLVGRKPSLFSPDTKSAAFQKVQWKGSTLETTLPSVDSYSVVVVQ
;
A
#
# COMPACT_ATOMS: atom_id res chain seq x y z
N MET A 1 -2.42 -51.77 -47.37
CA MET A 1 -1.38 -52.54 -48.08
C MET A 1 -0.02 -51.88 -47.84
N HIS A 2 0.84 -52.54 -47.15
CA HIS A 2 2.30 -52.35 -47.03
C HIS A 2 2.96 -52.78 -48.38
N PRO A 3 4.31 -52.65 -48.60
CA PRO A 3 5.45 -51.95 -47.92
C PRO A 3 6.44 -51.30 -48.91
N GLY A 4 7.35 -50.47 -48.41
CA GLY A 4 8.73 -50.90 -48.30
C GLY A 4 9.83 -50.20 -49.09
N LYS A 5 10.87 -49.87 -48.43
CA LYS A 5 12.35 -49.94 -48.57
C LYS A 5 13.07 -48.60 -48.50
N LEU A 6 13.73 -48.39 -47.37
CA LEU A 6 15.18 -48.33 -47.09
C LEU A 6 16.09 -47.82 -48.25
N ILE A 7 16.74 -46.66 -47.99
CA ILE A 7 18.15 -46.43 -48.34
C ILE A 7 18.82 -45.71 -47.15
N GLY A 8 19.81 -46.36 -46.56
CA GLY A 8 20.63 -45.80 -45.50
C GLY A 8 21.77 -44.96 -46.08
N PHE A 9 22.06 -43.84 -45.41
CA PHE A 9 23.31 -43.11 -45.56
C PHE A 9 23.98 -42.99 -44.21
N PHE A 10 25.11 -43.63 -44.09
CA PHE A 10 26.07 -43.46 -43.01
C PHE A 10 26.66 -42.05 -43.08
N PHE A 11 26.39 -41.20 -42.09
CA PHE A 11 27.20 -40.02 -41.83
C PHE A 11 27.93 -40.17 -40.51
N ARG A 12 29.22 -39.98 -40.55
CA ARG A 12 30.16 -40.05 -39.43
C ARG A 12 29.76 -39.11 -38.30
N ALA A 13 29.41 -39.65 -37.16
CA ALA A 13 28.92 -38.98 -35.96
C ALA A 13 30.03 -38.36 -35.06
N GLY A 14 31.09 -37.80 -35.63
CA GLY A 14 32.21 -37.24 -34.86
C GLY A 14 32.26 -35.71 -34.78
N GLY A 15 31.72 -35.01 -35.79
CA GLY A 15 31.86 -33.54 -35.90
C GLY A 15 30.77 -32.74 -35.23
N ILE A 16 29.57 -33.27 -35.16
CA ILE A 16 28.38 -32.51 -34.69
C ILE A 16 28.34 -32.36 -33.18
N LYS A 17 28.83 -33.34 -32.41
CA LYS A 17 28.89 -33.26 -30.93
C LYS A 17 29.87 -32.20 -30.44
N HIS A 18 30.96 -31.93 -31.14
CA HIS A 18 31.92 -30.89 -30.77
C HIS A 18 31.43 -29.48 -31.11
N LEU A 19 30.65 -29.32 -32.17
CA LEU A 19 30.05 -28.02 -32.53
C LEU A 19 28.90 -27.65 -31.58
N ALA A 20 28.04 -28.61 -31.23
CA ALA A 20 26.97 -28.42 -30.26
C ALA A 20 27.51 -28.09 -28.87
N ALA A 21 28.57 -28.74 -28.40
CA ALA A 21 29.19 -28.43 -27.12
C ALA A 21 29.82 -27.02 -27.08
N LYS A 22 30.42 -26.56 -28.17
CA LYS A 22 30.97 -25.21 -28.28
C LYS A 22 29.87 -24.13 -28.37
N LEU A 23 28.77 -24.41 -29.06
CA LEU A 23 27.59 -23.52 -29.08
C LEU A 23 26.91 -23.44 -27.71
N TYR A 24 26.80 -24.57 -27.01
CA TYR A 24 26.22 -24.59 -25.66
C TYR A 24 27.10 -23.84 -24.65
N ALA A 25 28.41 -23.98 -24.70
CA ALA A 25 29.37 -23.24 -23.90
C ALA A 25 29.33 -21.72 -24.20
N ALA A 26 29.19 -21.33 -25.47
CA ALA A 26 29.07 -19.92 -25.87
C ALA A 26 27.75 -19.29 -25.40
N LEU A 27 26.66 -20.05 -25.44
CA LEU A 27 25.34 -19.60 -24.90
C LEU A 27 25.35 -19.45 -23.37
N ILE A 28 26.02 -20.34 -22.65
CA ILE A 28 26.21 -20.22 -21.20
C ILE A 28 27.07 -18.99 -20.86
N ILE A 29 28.15 -18.75 -21.58
CA ILE A 29 29.02 -17.57 -21.37
C ILE A 29 28.27 -16.28 -21.70
N LEU A 30 27.45 -16.23 -22.75
CA LEU A 30 26.58 -15.09 -23.07
C LEU A 30 25.48 -14.89 -22.01
N GLY A 31 24.89 -15.97 -21.51
CA GLY A 31 23.92 -15.92 -20.42
C GLY A 31 24.51 -15.38 -19.11
N ILE A 32 25.72 -15.84 -18.76
CA ILE A 32 26.45 -15.34 -17.58
C ILE A 32 26.87 -13.87 -17.75
N ALA A 33 27.30 -13.47 -18.95
CA ALA A 33 27.65 -12.08 -19.22
C ALA A 33 26.44 -11.16 -19.20
N ALA A 34 25.27 -11.62 -19.68
CA ALA A 34 24.01 -10.89 -19.59
C ALA A 34 23.52 -10.78 -18.13
N ALA A 35 23.62 -11.85 -17.33
CA ALA A 35 23.29 -11.84 -15.92
C ALA A 35 24.21 -10.92 -15.09
N LEU A 36 25.51 -10.87 -15.43
CA LEU A 36 26.47 -9.97 -14.78
C LEU A 36 26.24 -8.49 -15.16
N THR A 37 25.79 -8.20 -16.39
CA THR A 37 25.43 -6.85 -16.80
C THR A 37 24.12 -6.38 -16.15
N VAL A 38 23.14 -7.25 -15.96
CA VAL A 38 21.90 -6.94 -15.22
C VAL A 38 22.20 -6.73 -13.73
N ALA A 39 23.08 -7.55 -13.14
CA ALA A 39 23.49 -7.35 -11.75
C ALA A 39 24.32 -6.07 -11.55
N ALA A 40 25.16 -5.68 -12.51
CA ALA A 40 25.91 -4.43 -12.46
C ALA A 40 25.03 -3.18 -12.67
N SER A 41 23.98 -3.28 -13.50
CA SER A 41 23.00 -2.19 -13.66
C SER A 41 22.11 -2.01 -12.42
N ALA A 42 21.78 -3.10 -11.73
CA ALA A 42 21.06 -3.02 -10.45
C ALA A 42 21.90 -2.36 -9.33
N GLN A 43 23.22 -2.56 -9.33
CA GLN A 43 24.12 -1.90 -8.38
C GLN A 43 24.39 -0.43 -8.69
N THR A 44 24.32 0.00 -9.96
CA THR A 44 24.45 1.41 -10.33
C THR A 44 23.17 2.21 -10.09
N ALA A 45 21.98 1.58 -10.13
CA ALA A 45 20.71 2.23 -9.78
C ALA A 45 20.63 2.68 -8.30
N ALA A 46 21.43 2.07 -7.41
CA ALA A 46 21.51 2.47 -6.00
C ALA A 46 22.21 3.81 -5.75
N LYS A 47 22.84 4.42 -6.76
CA LYS A 47 23.58 5.69 -6.67
C LYS A 47 23.02 6.82 -7.55
N ALA A 48 21.76 6.73 -7.98
CA ALA A 48 21.12 7.89 -8.62
C ALA A 48 21.12 9.07 -7.61
N PRO A 49 21.48 10.28 -8.05
CA PRO A 49 21.52 11.41 -7.14
C PRO A 49 20.13 11.59 -6.51
N ILE A 50 20.10 11.68 -5.20
CA ILE A 50 18.94 12.13 -4.44
C ILE A 50 18.47 13.39 -5.13
N VAL A 51 17.22 13.38 -5.62
CA VAL A 51 16.56 14.60 -6.10
C VAL A 51 16.75 15.61 -4.95
N GLY A 52 17.49 16.68 -5.22
CA GLY A 52 17.98 17.56 -4.18
C GLY A 52 16.86 18.16 -3.34
N SER A 53 17.23 18.83 -2.28
CA SER A 53 16.42 19.54 -1.29
C SER A 53 15.38 20.55 -1.83
N ASP A 54 15.05 20.51 -3.10
CA ASP A 54 14.18 21.45 -3.82
C ASP A 54 12.71 20.97 -3.91
N GLN A 55 12.33 19.89 -3.22
CA GLN A 55 10.90 19.57 -3.14
C GLN A 55 10.21 20.65 -2.29
N PRO A 56 9.14 21.28 -2.80
CA PRO A 56 8.37 22.21 -1.99
C PRO A 56 7.85 21.50 -0.73
N PRO A 57 7.69 22.20 0.39
CA PRO A 57 7.09 21.60 1.57
C PRO A 57 5.69 21.09 1.22
N LEU A 58 5.31 19.96 1.82
CA LEU A 58 3.96 19.40 1.66
C LEU A 58 2.91 20.47 2.00
N PRO A 59 1.84 20.56 1.21
CA PRO A 59 0.73 21.43 1.55
C PRO A 59 0.18 21.13 2.94
N SER A 60 -0.24 22.15 3.66
CA SER A 60 -0.72 21.99 5.06
C SER A 60 -1.90 21.04 5.21
N TRP A 61 -2.69 20.85 4.15
CA TRP A 61 -3.84 19.93 4.12
C TRP A 61 -3.43 18.47 3.90
N LEU A 62 -2.22 18.22 3.37
CA LEU A 62 -1.71 16.89 3.04
C LEU A 62 -0.75 16.42 4.14
N LYS A 63 -1.28 16.15 5.34
CA LYS A 63 -0.50 15.66 6.48
C LYS A 63 -0.83 14.21 6.79
N SER A 64 0.17 13.46 7.22
CA SER A 64 -0.03 12.11 7.74
C SER A 64 -1.03 12.11 8.90
N GLY A 65 -1.95 11.13 8.89
CA GLY A 65 -2.97 10.97 9.94
C GLY A 65 -4.12 11.98 9.93
N THR A 66 -4.16 12.92 8.96
CA THR A 66 -5.26 13.91 8.88
C THR A 66 -6.08 13.79 7.59
N VAL A 67 -5.62 13.02 6.62
CA VAL A 67 -6.33 12.79 5.37
C VAL A 67 -7.46 11.79 5.58
N ARG A 68 -8.67 12.18 5.22
CA ARG A 68 -9.85 11.33 5.14
C ARG A 68 -10.27 11.31 3.68
N PHE A 69 -9.87 10.25 3.02
CA PHE A 69 -9.89 10.17 1.56
C PHE A 69 -11.12 9.42 1.05
N ALA A 70 -11.61 9.83 -0.12
CA ALA A 70 -12.57 9.06 -0.89
C ALA A 70 -12.22 9.07 -2.37
N ARG A 71 -12.47 7.97 -3.05
CA ARG A 71 -12.62 7.96 -4.50
C ARG A 71 -13.99 8.56 -4.82
N PHE A 72 -14.05 9.39 -5.83
CA PHE A 72 -15.30 9.93 -6.36
C PHE A 72 -15.25 9.79 -7.88
N ASP A 73 -15.35 8.54 -8.32
CA ASP A 73 -15.29 8.20 -9.74
C ASP A 73 -16.64 8.41 -10.41
N GLY A 74 -16.63 9.06 -11.57
CA GLY A 74 -17.87 9.29 -12.29
C GLY A 74 -17.70 10.13 -13.55
N GLY A 75 -18.84 10.41 -14.17
CA GLY A 75 -18.93 11.19 -15.39
C GLY A 75 -18.89 10.37 -16.67
N ALA A 76 -18.93 11.07 -17.80
CA ALA A 76 -19.13 10.45 -19.11
C ALA A 76 -17.98 9.50 -19.51
N ILE A 77 -16.73 9.88 -19.26
CA ILE A 77 -15.57 9.06 -19.65
C ILE A 77 -15.42 7.84 -18.75
N GLU A 78 -15.73 7.93 -17.45
CA GLU A 78 -15.73 6.79 -16.56
C GLU A 78 -16.77 5.76 -17.00
N THR A 79 -17.97 6.21 -17.32
CA THR A 79 -19.02 5.34 -17.87
C THR A 79 -18.58 4.66 -19.16
N GLN A 80 -17.92 5.39 -20.08
CA GLN A 80 -17.41 4.79 -21.31
C GLN A 80 -16.30 3.77 -21.07
N LYS A 81 -15.37 4.05 -20.13
CA LYS A 81 -14.32 3.11 -19.71
C LYS A 81 -14.95 1.84 -19.14
N THR A 82 -15.89 1.97 -18.21
CA THR A 82 -16.58 0.86 -17.55
C THR A 82 -17.33 -0.02 -18.53
N LEU A 83 -17.99 0.58 -19.52
CA LEU A 83 -18.72 -0.16 -20.57
C LEU A 83 -17.82 -0.98 -21.50
N ARG A 84 -16.54 -0.68 -21.58
CA ARG A 84 -15.53 -1.38 -22.38
C ARG A 84 -14.72 -2.39 -21.58
N SER A 85 -14.91 -2.43 -20.26
CA SER A 85 -14.21 -3.33 -19.36
C SER A 85 -14.98 -4.63 -19.10
N GLU A 86 -14.34 -5.58 -18.50
CA GLU A 86 -14.97 -6.82 -17.99
C GLU A 86 -16.05 -6.55 -16.94
N TRP A 87 -16.03 -5.38 -16.33
CA TRP A 87 -16.99 -4.92 -15.32
C TRP A 87 -18.35 -4.45 -15.91
N ALA A 88 -18.45 -4.31 -17.22
CA ALA A 88 -19.64 -3.79 -17.89
C ALA A 88 -20.95 -4.48 -17.48
N SER A 89 -20.90 -5.80 -17.23
CA SER A 89 -22.06 -6.59 -16.82
C SER A 89 -22.54 -6.33 -15.40
N GLN A 90 -21.75 -5.68 -14.56
CA GLN A 90 -22.08 -5.39 -13.16
C GLN A 90 -22.95 -4.14 -13.00
N PHE A 91 -23.00 -3.30 -14.05
CA PHE A 91 -23.76 -2.06 -14.04
C PHE A 91 -25.07 -2.24 -14.80
N THR A 92 -26.18 -2.00 -14.11
CA THR A 92 -27.50 -1.90 -14.74
C THR A 92 -27.57 -0.66 -15.64
N PRO A 93 -28.53 -0.52 -16.54
CA PRO A 93 -28.75 0.73 -17.28
C PRO A 93 -28.94 1.95 -16.36
N GLN A 94 -29.60 1.77 -15.21
CA GLN A 94 -29.78 2.82 -14.21
C GLN A 94 -28.45 3.22 -13.57
N ASP A 95 -27.61 2.26 -13.18
CA ASP A 95 -26.30 2.55 -12.61
C ASP A 95 -25.43 3.35 -13.59
N ARG A 96 -25.46 3.00 -14.87
CA ARG A 96 -24.73 3.73 -15.92
C ARG A 96 -25.21 5.17 -16.11
N GLU A 97 -26.53 5.38 -16.04
CA GLU A 97 -27.10 6.73 -16.10
C GLU A 97 -26.67 7.57 -14.89
N ILE A 98 -26.74 7.01 -13.69
CA ILE A 98 -26.30 7.68 -12.45
C ILE A 98 -24.80 7.98 -12.53
N LEU A 99 -23.97 7.00 -12.88
CA LEU A 99 -22.51 7.16 -12.99
C LEU A 99 -22.15 8.29 -13.97
N ALA A 100 -22.79 8.33 -15.14
CA ALA A 100 -22.57 9.38 -16.13
C ALA A 100 -22.92 10.78 -15.61
N ASN A 101 -23.85 10.88 -14.69
CA ASN A 101 -24.38 12.14 -14.13
C ASN A 101 -23.87 12.48 -12.73
N LEU A 102 -22.89 11.70 -12.18
CA LEU A 102 -22.38 11.94 -10.83
C LEU A 102 -21.75 13.32 -10.66
N TYR A 103 -21.04 13.83 -11.66
CA TYR A 103 -20.41 15.16 -11.63
C TYR A 103 -21.36 16.30 -12.05
N GLY A 104 -22.56 15.97 -12.48
CA GLY A 104 -23.61 16.92 -12.88
C GLY A 104 -24.81 16.89 -11.95
N GLN A 105 -25.85 16.18 -12.37
CA GLN A 105 -27.15 16.14 -11.69
C GLN A 105 -27.07 15.62 -10.24
N HIS A 106 -26.16 14.67 -9.95
CA HIS A 106 -26.02 14.05 -8.63
C HIS A 106 -24.90 14.65 -7.78
N ALA A 107 -24.13 15.64 -8.31
CA ALA A 107 -22.97 16.18 -7.64
C ALA A 107 -23.27 16.75 -6.24
N ASP A 108 -24.32 17.54 -6.11
CA ASP A 108 -24.67 18.17 -4.83
C ASP A 108 -25.02 17.11 -3.78
N ARG A 109 -25.79 16.09 -4.16
CA ARG A 109 -26.11 14.97 -3.28
C ARG A 109 -24.86 14.23 -2.81
N MET A 110 -23.90 13.96 -3.72
CA MET A 110 -22.66 13.27 -3.36
C MET A 110 -21.78 14.14 -2.48
N ILE A 111 -21.69 15.44 -2.75
CA ILE A 111 -20.94 16.38 -1.90
C ILE A 111 -21.53 16.43 -0.49
N ASP A 112 -22.85 16.47 -0.34
CA ASP A 112 -23.51 16.40 0.98
C ASP A 112 -23.12 15.12 1.75
N LEU A 113 -23.06 13.98 1.05
CA LEU A 113 -22.60 12.71 1.65
C LEU A 113 -21.13 12.79 2.07
N LEU A 114 -20.26 13.31 1.21
CA LEU A 114 -18.83 13.49 1.53
C LEU A 114 -18.63 14.39 2.75
N VAL A 115 -19.37 15.50 2.84
CA VAL A 115 -19.36 16.40 4.01
C VAL A 115 -19.85 15.69 5.26
N GLN A 116 -20.94 14.93 5.16
CA GLN A 116 -21.47 14.12 6.26
C GLN A 116 -20.42 13.12 6.75
N ALA A 117 -19.71 12.47 5.85
CA ALA A 117 -18.65 11.50 6.15
C ALA A 117 -17.31 12.16 6.53
N LYS A 118 -17.27 13.49 6.67
CA LYS A 118 -16.05 14.21 7.07
C LYS A 118 -14.86 13.98 6.12
N ILE A 119 -15.14 13.68 4.86
CA ILE A 119 -14.12 13.56 3.82
C ILE A 119 -13.52 14.96 3.56
N ASN A 120 -12.19 15.02 3.50
CA ASN A 120 -11.46 16.26 3.24
C ASN A 120 -10.60 16.19 1.98
N PHE A 121 -10.50 15.02 1.34
CA PHE A 121 -9.76 14.82 0.12
C PHE A 121 -10.42 13.75 -0.75
N VAL A 122 -10.60 14.05 -2.03
CA VAL A 122 -11.15 13.09 -3.01
C VAL A 122 -10.26 13.03 -4.24
N TRP A 123 -10.26 11.90 -4.96
CA TRP A 123 -9.93 11.99 -6.36
C TRP A 123 -11.19 11.99 -7.23
N VAL A 124 -11.07 12.54 -8.43
CA VAL A 124 -12.14 12.60 -9.42
C VAL A 124 -11.59 12.13 -10.77
N THR A 125 -12.36 11.36 -11.52
CA THR A 125 -11.94 10.89 -12.85
C THR A 125 -11.76 12.08 -13.78
N TYR A 126 -10.52 12.33 -14.21
CA TYR A 126 -10.17 13.43 -15.09
C TYR A 126 -9.81 12.96 -16.50
N SER A 127 -9.02 11.88 -16.61
CA SER A 127 -8.59 11.29 -17.88
C SER A 127 -8.34 9.79 -17.73
N VAL A 128 -8.88 9.01 -18.63
CA VAL A 128 -8.72 7.55 -18.66
C VAL A 128 -8.04 7.04 -19.94
N GLY A 129 -7.61 7.95 -20.80
CA GLY A 129 -6.88 7.62 -22.03
C GLY A 129 -7.65 7.82 -23.31
N PHE A 130 -8.82 8.44 -23.29
CA PHE A 130 -9.48 8.93 -24.49
C PHE A 130 -8.76 10.17 -25.02
N SER A 131 -9.15 10.63 -26.21
CA SER A 131 -8.57 11.81 -26.83
C SER A 131 -8.89 13.09 -26.07
N TRP A 132 -8.12 14.11 -26.35
CA TRP A 132 -8.36 15.44 -25.76
C TRP A 132 -9.78 15.95 -26.00
N HIS A 133 -10.29 15.72 -27.19
CA HIS A 133 -11.64 16.15 -27.58
C HIS A 133 -12.72 15.33 -26.86
N ASP A 134 -12.58 14.02 -26.85
CA ASP A 134 -13.59 13.14 -26.23
C ASP A 134 -13.64 13.29 -24.69
N GLU A 135 -12.53 13.73 -24.05
CA GLU A 135 -12.48 14.02 -22.61
C GLU A 135 -12.87 15.47 -22.26
N GLU A 136 -13.24 16.32 -23.24
CA GLU A 136 -13.53 17.74 -22.97
C GLU A 136 -14.73 17.93 -22.05
N ALA A 137 -15.82 17.24 -22.30
CA ALA A 137 -17.02 17.33 -21.45
C ALA A 137 -16.75 16.93 -20.01
N GLN A 138 -15.88 15.91 -19.80
CA GLN A 138 -15.46 15.49 -18.47
C GLN A 138 -14.67 16.60 -17.76
N ARG A 139 -13.68 17.20 -18.46
CA ARG A 139 -12.89 18.30 -17.88
C ARG A 139 -13.75 19.51 -17.48
N VAL A 140 -14.74 19.85 -18.30
CA VAL A 140 -15.70 20.93 -17.96
C VAL A 140 -16.50 20.57 -16.71
N ALA A 141 -17.02 19.32 -16.62
CA ALA A 141 -17.77 18.86 -15.45
C ALA A 141 -16.90 18.85 -14.18
N VAL A 142 -15.66 18.37 -14.29
CA VAL A 142 -14.71 18.33 -13.15
C VAL A 142 -14.38 19.75 -12.68
N ARG A 143 -14.15 20.70 -13.57
CA ARG A 143 -13.88 22.10 -13.18
C ARG A 143 -15.01 22.70 -12.34
N GLU A 144 -16.25 22.44 -12.69
CA GLU A 144 -17.39 22.91 -11.91
C GLU A 144 -17.54 22.11 -10.59
N LEU A 145 -17.27 20.81 -10.61
CA LEU A 145 -17.28 19.97 -9.41
C LEU A 145 -16.22 20.44 -8.41
N VAL A 146 -14.98 20.73 -8.86
CA VAL A 146 -13.89 21.19 -7.99
C VAL A 146 -14.25 22.48 -7.26
N LYS A 147 -14.92 23.43 -7.92
CA LYS A 147 -15.42 24.66 -7.25
C LYS A 147 -16.39 24.33 -6.11
N LYS A 148 -17.29 23.38 -6.33
CA LYS A 148 -18.25 22.93 -5.31
C LYS A 148 -17.53 22.22 -4.17
N LEU A 149 -16.60 21.31 -4.46
CA LEU A 149 -15.80 20.63 -3.44
C LEU A 149 -15.02 21.63 -2.57
N HIS A 150 -14.35 22.59 -3.21
CA HIS A 150 -13.61 23.64 -2.48
C HIS A 150 -14.50 24.53 -1.62
N ALA A 151 -15.74 24.81 -2.04
CA ALA A 151 -16.70 25.56 -1.21
C ALA A 151 -17.02 24.83 0.11
N HIS A 152 -16.83 23.52 0.17
CA HIS A 152 -16.99 22.68 1.37
C HIS A 152 -15.65 22.31 2.04
N GLY A 153 -14.52 22.88 1.58
CA GLY A 153 -13.20 22.62 2.13
C GLY A 153 -12.60 21.27 1.72
N ILE A 154 -13.22 20.56 0.76
CA ILE A 154 -12.76 19.27 0.26
C ILE A 154 -11.73 19.51 -0.87
N LYS A 155 -10.56 18.91 -0.73
CA LYS A 155 -9.48 18.94 -1.74
C LYS A 155 -9.72 17.89 -2.81
N ALA A 156 -9.25 18.14 -4.05
CA ALA A 156 -9.48 17.26 -5.17
C ALA A 156 -8.19 16.89 -5.91
N ALA A 157 -7.99 15.60 -6.17
CA ALA A 157 -6.98 15.07 -7.07
C ALA A 157 -7.60 14.67 -8.40
N ALA A 158 -6.90 14.95 -9.50
CA ALA A 158 -7.23 14.37 -10.79
C ALA A 158 -6.76 12.92 -10.85
N TYR A 159 -7.66 11.97 -11.09
CA TYR A 159 -7.31 10.62 -11.51
C TYR A 159 -6.95 10.63 -12.99
N VAL A 160 -5.75 10.14 -13.31
CA VAL A 160 -5.22 10.07 -14.67
C VAL A 160 -4.64 8.70 -14.94
N CYS A 161 -5.16 7.97 -15.92
CA CYS A 161 -4.49 6.79 -16.45
C CYS A 161 -3.20 7.19 -17.18
N THR A 162 -2.05 6.77 -16.64
CA THR A 162 -0.73 7.25 -17.08
C THR A 162 -0.37 6.80 -18.50
N ILE A 163 -0.57 5.50 -18.79
CA ILE A 163 -0.12 4.86 -20.04
C ILE A 163 -1.25 4.28 -20.87
N SER A 164 -2.48 4.71 -20.64
CA SER A 164 -3.65 4.22 -21.36
C SER A 164 -3.94 5.05 -22.60
N ILE A 165 -4.13 4.38 -23.73
CA ILE A 165 -4.58 4.98 -25.00
C ILE A 165 -5.77 4.19 -25.52
N PHE A 166 -6.97 4.80 -25.55
CA PHE A 166 -8.10 4.31 -26.33
C PHE A 166 -7.90 4.70 -27.79
N TRP A 167 -7.45 3.75 -28.58
CA TRP A 167 -6.94 4.00 -29.92
C TRP A 167 -7.95 4.66 -30.84
N GLU A 168 -9.20 4.21 -30.87
CA GLU A 168 -10.26 4.76 -31.73
C GLU A 168 -10.47 6.25 -31.52
N SER A 169 -10.50 6.67 -30.26
CA SER A 169 -10.66 8.04 -29.85
C SER A 169 -9.41 8.87 -30.18
N MET A 170 -8.26 8.39 -29.73
CA MET A 170 -7.00 9.12 -29.85
C MET A 170 -6.55 9.29 -31.29
N PHE A 171 -6.62 8.22 -32.11
CA PHE A 171 -6.22 8.26 -33.51
C PHE A 171 -7.13 9.13 -34.37
N LYS A 172 -8.42 9.20 -34.07
CA LYS A 172 -9.39 10.07 -34.74
C LYS A 172 -9.05 11.54 -34.53
N ASP A 173 -8.66 11.90 -33.32
CA ASP A 173 -8.34 13.28 -32.91
C ASP A 173 -6.93 13.70 -33.38
N ASP A 174 -5.96 12.81 -33.22
CA ASP A 174 -4.57 12.99 -33.64
C ASP A 174 -4.00 11.70 -34.27
N PRO A 175 -3.94 11.60 -35.60
CA PRO A 175 -3.36 10.43 -36.29
C PRO A 175 -1.89 10.16 -35.94
N GLN A 176 -1.13 11.16 -35.43
CA GLN A 176 0.26 10.95 -35.01
C GLN A 176 0.34 10.14 -33.71
N SER A 177 -0.75 10.03 -32.97
CA SER A 177 -0.80 9.28 -31.71
C SER A 177 -0.48 7.79 -31.88
N VAL A 178 -0.55 7.24 -33.08
CA VAL A 178 -0.09 5.87 -33.39
C VAL A 178 1.38 5.68 -33.02
N ARG A 179 2.19 6.75 -33.06
CA ARG A 179 3.63 6.73 -32.71
C ARG A 179 3.86 6.78 -31.20
N TRP A 180 2.83 6.96 -30.42
CA TRP A 180 2.91 7.00 -28.96
C TRP A 180 2.62 5.64 -28.32
N ILE A 181 2.19 4.66 -29.14
CA ILE A 181 1.89 3.32 -28.66
C ILE A 181 3.18 2.54 -28.52
N MET A 182 3.35 1.87 -27.38
CA MET A 182 4.47 0.96 -27.14
C MET A 182 4.34 -0.28 -28.04
N VAL A 183 5.45 -0.62 -28.69
CA VAL A 183 5.50 -1.75 -29.64
C VAL A 183 6.59 -2.72 -29.16
N GLY A 184 6.27 -4.01 -29.16
CA GLY A 184 7.21 -5.06 -28.82
C GLY A 184 8.33 -5.24 -29.89
N SER A 185 9.34 -6.01 -29.57
CA SER A 185 10.44 -6.33 -30.48
C SER A 185 9.98 -7.11 -31.72
N ASP A 186 8.80 -7.71 -31.66
CA ASP A 186 8.12 -8.42 -32.76
C ASP A 186 7.27 -7.48 -33.66
N GLY A 187 7.23 -6.18 -33.33
CA GLY A 187 6.43 -5.20 -34.05
C GLY A 187 4.95 -5.17 -33.66
N ILE A 188 4.54 -5.91 -32.60
CA ILE A 188 3.15 -5.95 -32.14
C ILE A 188 2.94 -4.90 -31.06
N PRO A 189 1.90 -4.03 -31.18
CA PRO A 189 1.53 -3.09 -30.14
C PRO A 189 1.08 -3.80 -28.86
N TYR A 190 1.58 -3.33 -27.70
CA TYR A 190 1.13 -3.82 -26.41
C TYR A 190 -0.27 -3.34 -26.09
N ARG A 191 -1.14 -4.27 -25.65
CA ARG A 191 -2.46 -3.97 -25.15
C ARG A 191 -2.43 -3.66 -23.67
N TYR A 192 -3.32 -2.79 -23.21
CA TYR A 192 -3.37 -2.36 -21.82
C TYR A 192 -3.85 -3.47 -20.87
N SER A 193 -4.75 -4.31 -21.32
CA SER A 193 -5.21 -5.49 -20.59
C SER A 193 -5.21 -6.72 -21.49
N ASP A 194 -5.22 -7.92 -20.92
CA ASP A 194 -5.08 -9.21 -21.59
C ASP A 194 -6.24 -9.58 -22.55
N GLY A 195 -6.78 -8.58 -23.25
CA GLY A 195 -7.75 -8.76 -24.30
C GLY A 195 -9.18 -8.34 -23.95
N HIS A 196 -9.43 -7.92 -22.71
CA HIS A 196 -10.77 -7.45 -22.30
C HIS A 196 -11.08 -6.07 -22.89
N ASP A 197 -10.07 -5.22 -23.08
CA ASP A 197 -10.19 -3.90 -23.72
C ASP A 197 -9.57 -3.94 -25.11
N ALA A 198 -10.31 -4.45 -26.09
CA ALA A 198 -9.79 -4.74 -27.43
C ALA A 198 -9.11 -3.56 -28.14
N MET A 199 -9.46 -2.31 -27.77
CA MET A 199 -9.00 -1.08 -28.42
C MET A 199 -8.19 -0.18 -27.47
N ARG A 200 -7.73 -0.69 -26.34
CA ARG A 200 -6.91 0.05 -25.38
C ARG A 200 -5.46 -0.44 -25.45
N PHE A 201 -4.55 0.48 -25.69
CA PHE A 201 -3.12 0.20 -25.86
C PHE A 201 -2.27 0.90 -24.80
N VAL A 202 -1.05 0.39 -24.65
CA VAL A 202 -0.04 0.95 -23.75
C VAL A 202 0.69 2.09 -24.45
N ALA A 203 0.77 3.24 -23.80
CA ALA A 203 1.58 4.35 -24.28
C ALA A 203 3.08 4.13 -23.99
N ASP A 204 3.92 4.49 -24.94
CA ASP A 204 5.36 4.56 -24.73
C ASP A 204 5.73 5.85 -23.99
N ILE A 205 6.11 5.72 -22.73
CA ILE A 205 6.53 6.83 -21.88
C ILE A 205 7.80 7.54 -22.38
N ASN A 206 8.58 6.91 -23.27
CA ASN A 206 9.75 7.50 -23.91
C ASN A 206 9.37 8.26 -25.19
N SER A 207 8.14 8.15 -25.67
CA SER A 207 7.68 8.91 -26.84
C SER A 207 7.55 10.40 -26.50
N PRO A 208 8.30 11.29 -27.19
CA PRO A 208 8.20 12.72 -26.95
C PRO A 208 6.77 13.27 -27.13
N GLY A 209 6.02 12.72 -28.09
CA GLY A 209 4.63 13.11 -28.32
C GLY A 209 3.72 12.77 -27.13
N TRP A 210 3.91 11.60 -26.52
CA TRP A 210 3.16 11.23 -25.32
C TRP A 210 3.53 12.09 -24.11
N VAL A 211 4.82 12.37 -23.92
CA VAL A 211 5.29 13.26 -22.84
C VAL A 211 4.65 14.66 -22.97
N GLU A 212 4.65 15.25 -24.16
CA GLU A 212 4.04 16.56 -24.38
C GLU A 212 2.51 16.52 -24.20
N TYR A 213 1.87 15.42 -24.60
CA TYR A 213 0.44 15.23 -24.37
C TYR A 213 0.11 15.16 -22.86
N GLN A 214 0.93 14.45 -22.08
CA GLN A 214 0.77 14.40 -20.63
C GLN A 214 1.09 15.73 -19.94
N LYS A 215 2.08 16.49 -20.41
CA LYS A 215 2.33 17.87 -19.93
C LYS A 215 1.12 18.77 -20.19
N ARG A 216 0.48 18.66 -21.37
CA ARG A 216 -0.76 19.38 -21.66
C ARG A 216 -1.87 19.03 -20.67
N ARG A 217 -2.02 17.73 -20.31
CA ARG A 217 -2.96 17.29 -19.27
C ARG A 217 -2.64 17.89 -17.91
N VAL A 218 -1.40 17.79 -17.47
CA VAL A 218 -0.94 18.41 -16.21
C VAL A 218 -1.24 19.89 -16.18
N GLY A 219 -0.98 20.60 -17.28
CA GLY A 219 -1.30 22.02 -17.41
C GLY A 219 -2.78 22.32 -17.23
N ALA A 220 -3.65 21.55 -17.89
CA ALA A 220 -5.09 21.72 -17.78
C ALA A 220 -5.61 21.40 -16.36
N ILE A 221 -5.10 20.35 -15.71
CA ILE A 221 -5.44 20.00 -14.33
C ILE A 221 -5.11 21.16 -13.38
N ILE A 222 -3.95 21.77 -13.54
CA ILE A 222 -3.54 22.95 -12.77
C ILE A 222 -4.48 24.14 -13.04
N ASP A 223 -4.78 24.40 -14.31
CA ASP A 223 -5.62 25.52 -14.73
C ASP A 223 -7.10 25.33 -14.31
N ASP A 224 -7.55 24.07 -14.17
CA ASP A 224 -8.88 23.69 -13.67
C ASP A 224 -8.97 23.73 -12.13
N GLY A 225 -7.85 23.99 -11.44
CA GLY A 225 -7.82 24.28 -10.01
C GLY A 225 -7.75 23.07 -9.09
N LEU A 226 -7.36 21.88 -9.61
CA LEU A 226 -7.19 20.70 -8.75
C LEU A 226 -5.96 20.84 -7.85
N ASP A 227 -5.98 20.17 -6.69
CA ASP A 227 -4.95 20.24 -5.65
C ASP A 227 -3.86 19.16 -5.81
N ALA A 228 -4.20 18.06 -6.47
CA ALA A 228 -3.27 16.94 -6.69
C ALA A 228 -3.54 16.21 -8.02
N ILE A 229 -2.57 15.39 -8.42
CA ILE A 229 -2.73 14.44 -9.54
C ILE A 229 -2.36 13.05 -9.03
N PHE A 230 -3.25 12.10 -9.25
CA PHE A 230 -2.99 10.68 -9.06
C PHE A 230 -2.82 10.02 -10.42
N PHE A 231 -1.61 9.52 -10.66
CA PHE A 231 -1.25 8.82 -11.89
C PHE A 231 -1.41 7.32 -11.69
N ASP A 232 -2.46 6.77 -12.25
CA ASP A 232 -2.74 5.35 -12.20
C ASP A 232 -1.91 4.59 -13.26
N ASN A 233 -1.50 3.38 -12.90
CA ASN A 233 -0.77 2.44 -13.74
C ASN A 233 0.37 3.12 -14.56
N PRO A 234 1.43 3.65 -13.91
CA PRO A 234 2.57 4.24 -14.62
C PRO A 234 3.43 3.19 -15.32
N PHE A 235 3.20 1.90 -15.08
CA PHE A 235 3.68 0.74 -15.82
C PHE A 235 2.68 -0.42 -15.66
N LEU A 236 2.88 -1.51 -16.41
CA LEU A 236 2.13 -2.76 -16.26
C LEU A 236 3.14 -3.92 -16.14
N ASP A 237 2.84 -4.90 -15.31
CA ASP A 237 3.71 -6.08 -15.08
C ASP A 237 4.00 -6.87 -16.36
N SER A 238 3.01 -6.93 -17.27
CA SER A 238 3.13 -7.58 -18.58
C SER A 238 4.02 -6.84 -19.57
N HIS A 239 4.43 -5.58 -19.26
CA HIS A 239 5.13 -4.71 -20.20
C HIS A 239 6.27 -4.00 -19.48
N PRO A 240 7.51 -4.49 -19.63
CA PRO A 240 8.63 -3.99 -18.87
C PRO A 240 8.99 -2.56 -19.29
N SER A 241 8.56 -1.62 -18.50
CA SER A 241 9.15 -0.27 -18.52
C SER A 241 10.32 -0.26 -17.55
N GLU A 242 11.48 0.18 -18.02
CA GLU A 242 12.63 0.32 -17.13
C GLU A 242 12.35 1.36 -16.03
N PRO A 243 12.65 1.09 -14.76
CA PRO A 243 12.37 2.00 -13.65
C PRO A 243 12.94 3.41 -13.85
N ASP A 244 14.13 3.52 -14.45
CA ASP A 244 14.76 4.80 -14.74
C ASP A 244 14.01 5.59 -15.83
N SER A 245 13.45 4.91 -16.82
CA SER A 245 12.62 5.53 -17.85
C SER A 245 11.33 6.08 -17.26
N VAL A 246 10.67 5.32 -16.39
CA VAL A 246 9.47 5.77 -15.68
C VAL A 246 9.80 6.95 -14.77
N ALA A 247 10.91 6.89 -14.04
CA ALA A 247 11.38 7.99 -13.21
C ALA A 247 11.66 9.25 -14.02
N HIS A 248 12.33 9.12 -15.17
CA HIS A 248 12.61 10.24 -16.08
C HIS A 248 11.33 10.87 -16.64
N PHE A 249 10.35 10.06 -17.01
CA PHE A 249 9.03 10.54 -17.44
C PHE A 249 8.38 11.43 -16.37
N PHE A 250 8.35 10.95 -15.11
CA PHE A 250 7.78 11.76 -14.02
C PHE A 250 8.62 13.00 -13.69
N ASP A 251 9.95 12.95 -13.82
CA ASP A 251 10.80 14.13 -13.64
C ASP A 251 10.45 15.23 -14.67
N GLN A 252 10.10 14.85 -15.90
CA GLN A 252 9.65 15.83 -16.91
C GLN A 252 8.32 16.47 -16.53
N LEU A 253 7.33 15.69 -16.06
CA LEU A 253 6.03 16.19 -15.63
C LEU A 253 6.14 17.08 -14.38
N LEU A 254 6.94 16.68 -13.41
CA LEU A 254 7.23 17.46 -12.20
C LEU A 254 7.93 18.77 -12.52
N ASN A 255 8.93 18.75 -13.40
CA ASN A 255 9.62 19.96 -13.85
C ASN A 255 8.65 20.91 -14.56
N TYR A 256 7.80 20.39 -15.44
CA TYR A 256 6.77 21.19 -16.10
C TYR A 256 5.83 21.84 -15.10
N ALA A 257 5.26 21.06 -14.17
CA ALA A 257 4.34 21.57 -13.16
C ALA A 257 5.00 22.62 -12.26
N ARG A 258 6.20 22.34 -11.72
CA ARG A 258 6.83 23.16 -10.68
C ARG A 258 7.60 24.34 -11.23
N ARG A 259 8.32 24.17 -12.35
CA ARG A 259 9.19 25.23 -12.91
C ARG A 259 8.51 26.06 -13.99
N GLU A 260 7.78 25.42 -14.90
CA GLU A 260 7.14 26.13 -16.01
C GLU A 260 5.78 26.70 -15.59
N LYS A 261 4.90 25.88 -15.00
CA LYS A 261 3.59 26.33 -14.49
C LYS A 261 3.68 27.00 -13.11
N LYS A 262 4.80 26.89 -12.40
CA LYS A 262 5.03 27.42 -11.04
C LYS A 262 3.95 26.98 -10.04
N SER A 263 3.47 25.74 -10.16
CA SER A 263 2.41 25.16 -9.36
C SER A 263 2.98 24.25 -8.27
N ASN A 264 2.38 24.29 -7.09
CA ASN A 264 2.66 23.38 -5.98
C ASN A 264 1.66 22.20 -5.93
N ILE A 265 1.06 21.84 -7.08
CA ILE A 265 0.17 20.70 -7.16
C ILE A 265 0.87 19.42 -6.70
N SER A 266 0.19 18.61 -5.91
CA SER A 266 0.76 17.38 -5.37
C SER A 266 0.66 16.22 -6.36
N PHE A 267 1.63 15.30 -6.32
CA PHE A 267 1.70 14.13 -7.19
C PHE A 267 1.65 12.84 -6.40
N SER A 268 0.97 11.83 -6.93
CA SER A 268 0.97 10.45 -6.43
C SER A 268 0.82 9.44 -7.55
N THR A 269 1.16 8.18 -7.26
CA THR A 269 0.90 7.01 -8.12
C THR A 269 0.47 5.82 -7.27
N ASN A 270 -0.08 4.77 -7.89
CA ASN A 270 -0.53 3.55 -7.21
C ASN A 270 0.56 2.49 -6.94
N LEU A 271 1.84 2.86 -6.93
CA LEU A 271 2.97 1.91 -6.87
C LEU A 271 3.67 1.81 -5.52
N GLY A 272 2.94 2.01 -4.42
CA GLY A 272 3.52 2.04 -3.09
C GLY A 272 4.40 0.84 -2.71
N LEU A 273 4.12 -0.35 -3.27
CA LEU A 273 4.77 -1.60 -2.89
C LEU A 273 5.79 -2.16 -3.89
N TYR A 274 5.84 -1.69 -5.13
CA TYR A 274 6.73 -2.26 -6.16
C TYR A 274 8.17 -1.77 -6.01
N PRO A 275 9.13 -2.62 -5.58
CA PRO A 275 10.48 -2.17 -5.23
C PRO A 275 11.28 -1.55 -6.36
N PRO A 276 11.25 -2.06 -7.60
CA PRO A 276 11.93 -1.40 -8.70
C PRO A 276 11.46 0.03 -8.89
N PHE A 277 10.19 0.28 -8.66
CA PHE A 277 9.53 1.59 -8.83
C PHE A 277 9.49 2.45 -7.57
N ASN A 278 10.06 2.00 -6.48
CA ASN A 278 10.24 2.83 -5.29
C ASN A 278 11.01 4.15 -5.60
N VAL A 279 11.75 4.19 -6.68
CA VAL A 279 12.32 5.42 -7.24
C VAL A 279 11.25 6.48 -7.48
N LEU A 280 10.01 6.10 -7.78
CA LEU A 280 8.86 7.00 -7.94
C LEU A 280 8.37 7.53 -6.59
N ASN A 281 8.30 6.70 -5.58
CA ASN A 281 7.80 7.11 -4.26
C ASN A 281 8.58 8.29 -3.67
N ARG A 282 9.88 8.41 -4.00
CA ARG A 282 10.70 9.55 -3.59
C ARG A 282 10.28 10.87 -4.25
N ARG A 283 9.62 10.79 -5.41
CA ARG A 283 9.17 11.91 -6.21
C ARG A 283 7.74 12.33 -5.88
N MET A 284 6.96 11.41 -5.32
CA MET A 284 5.56 11.63 -4.99
C MET A 284 5.43 12.38 -3.67
N ASP A 285 4.39 13.19 -3.55
CA ASP A 285 4.08 13.97 -2.35
C ASP A 285 3.27 13.13 -1.35
N PHE A 286 2.45 12.21 -1.83
CA PHE A 286 1.80 11.16 -1.03
C PHE A 286 1.89 9.81 -1.74
N ILE A 287 1.76 8.74 -0.97
CA ILE A 287 1.87 7.37 -1.47
C ILE A 287 0.47 6.77 -1.50
N PHE A 288 0.14 6.14 -2.60
CA PHE A 288 -1.06 5.33 -2.71
C PHE A 288 -0.68 3.85 -2.78
N THR A 289 -1.44 3.00 -2.13
CA THR A 289 -1.26 1.54 -2.16
C THR A 289 -2.60 0.85 -2.23
N GLU A 290 -2.70 -0.13 -3.10
CA GLU A 290 -3.88 -0.96 -3.28
C GLU A 290 -3.78 -2.20 -2.40
N GLY A 291 -4.89 -2.57 -1.78
CA GLY A 291 -5.08 -3.79 -1.02
C GLY A 291 -6.35 -4.49 -1.43
N TRP A 292 -6.33 -5.79 -1.25
CA TRP A 292 -7.38 -6.66 -1.76
C TRP A 292 -8.06 -7.44 -0.63
N ALA A 293 -7.91 -6.98 0.61
CA ALA A 293 -8.38 -7.70 1.76
C ALA A 293 -9.42 -6.90 2.55
N GLU A 294 -10.56 -7.52 2.79
CA GLU A 294 -11.54 -7.06 3.78
C GLU A 294 -11.03 -7.44 5.18
N PRO A 295 -10.78 -6.47 6.08
CA PRO A 295 -10.30 -6.79 7.42
C PRO A 295 -11.41 -7.42 8.26
N GLY A 296 -11.06 -8.44 9.05
CA GLY A 296 -12.01 -9.13 9.90
C GLY A 296 -11.54 -10.51 10.34
N ALA A 297 -12.36 -11.18 11.12
CA ALA A 297 -12.15 -12.56 11.51
C ALA A 297 -13.43 -13.36 11.30
N TRP A 298 -13.32 -14.49 10.59
CA TRP A 298 -14.41 -15.39 10.26
C TRP A 298 -13.98 -16.84 10.55
N ASP A 299 -14.74 -17.56 11.31
CA ASP A 299 -14.45 -18.94 11.66
C ASP A 299 -12.97 -19.16 12.08
N ASN A 300 -12.18 -19.75 11.19
CA ASN A 300 -10.75 -20.02 11.40
C ASN A 300 -9.83 -19.07 10.63
N HIS A 301 -10.36 -18.03 10.02
CA HIS A 301 -9.59 -17.05 9.25
C HIS A 301 -9.55 -15.69 9.95
N TRP A 302 -8.36 -15.14 10.09
CA TRP A 302 -8.12 -13.78 10.60
C TRP A 302 -7.29 -13.00 9.60
N GLU A 303 -7.94 -12.03 8.93
CA GLU A 303 -7.36 -11.23 7.87
C GLU A 303 -6.71 -9.95 8.40
N VAL A 304 -5.40 -9.89 8.30
CA VAL A 304 -4.54 -8.76 8.71
C VAL A 304 -3.54 -8.36 7.63
N SER A 305 -3.72 -8.80 6.40
CA SER A 305 -2.75 -8.57 5.32
C SER A 305 -2.59 -7.09 4.97
N ASN A 306 -3.61 -6.28 5.22
CA ASN A 306 -3.52 -4.83 5.04
C ASN A 306 -2.48 -4.22 5.99
N ILE A 307 -2.40 -4.66 7.26
CA ILE A 307 -1.37 -4.22 8.21
C ILE A 307 0.03 -4.53 7.66
N ARG A 308 0.21 -5.75 7.14
CA ARG A 308 1.47 -6.15 6.51
C ARG A 308 1.82 -5.21 5.36
N ARG A 309 0.88 -4.96 4.47
CA ARG A 309 1.03 -4.04 3.34
C ARG A 309 1.43 -2.63 3.80
N ASP A 310 0.70 -2.07 4.74
CA ASP A 310 0.95 -0.72 5.27
C ASP A 310 2.34 -0.61 5.91
N ARG A 311 2.76 -1.62 6.67
CA ARG A 311 4.11 -1.69 7.24
C ARG A 311 5.19 -1.82 6.16
N LEU A 312 4.94 -2.61 5.10
CA LEU A 312 5.85 -2.75 3.95
C LEU A 312 6.01 -1.41 3.22
N VAL A 313 4.92 -0.72 2.92
CA VAL A 313 4.96 0.61 2.28
C VAL A 313 5.74 1.61 3.12
N LYS A 314 5.53 1.62 4.44
CA LYS A 314 6.30 2.47 5.36
C LYS A 314 7.78 2.11 5.36
N GLY A 315 8.11 0.82 5.37
CA GLY A 315 9.49 0.34 5.27
C GLY A 315 10.20 0.76 3.98
N LEU A 316 9.46 0.81 2.87
CA LEU A 316 9.96 1.30 1.58
C LEU A 316 10.10 2.82 1.55
N ASN A 317 9.32 3.54 2.33
CA ASN A 317 9.21 5.00 2.30
C ASN A 317 9.46 5.58 3.70
N PRO A 318 10.67 5.44 4.25
CA PRO A 318 10.97 6.00 5.56
C PRO A 318 10.82 7.52 5.51
N GLY A 319 9.97 8.06 6.37
CA GLY A 319 9.65 9.48 6.45
C GLY A 319 8.17 9.71 6.71
N VAL A 320 7.78 10.97 6.83
CA VAL A 320 6.40 11.36 7.22
C VAL A 320 5.60 11.74 5.96
N LYS A 321 5.53 10.85 4.97
CA LYS A 321 4.62 11.06 3.84
C LYS A 321 3.26 10.46 4.15
N PRO A 322 2.15 11.14 3.81
CA PRO A 322 0.83 10.55 3.86
C PRO A 322 0.77 9.30 2.99
N ILE A 323 0.16 8.25 3.50
CA ILE A 323 -0.09 7.01 2.77
C ILE A 323 -1.59 6.82 2.74
N VAL A 324 -2.14 6.67 1.54
CA VAL A 324 -3.53 6.29 1.31
C VAL A 324 -3.58 4.82 0.98
N SER A 325 -4.32 4.06 1.76
CA SER A 325 -4.49 2.62 1.61
C SER A 325 -5.88 2.31 1.12
N GLU A 326 -5.97 1.69 -0.05
CA GLU A 326 -7.22 1.19 -0.60
C GLU A 326 -7.51 -0.20 -0.04
N TYR A 327 -8.76 -0.39 0.38
CA TYR A 327 -9.29 -1.66 0.86
C TYR A 327 -10.36 -2.13 -0.12
N SER A 328 -10.16 -3.29 -0.73
CA SER A 328 -10.98 -3.78 -1.82
C SER A 328 -11.81 -4.99 -1.43
N HIS A 329 -12.94 -5.17 -2.10
CA HIS A 329 -13.91 -6.24 -1.87
C HIS A 329 -13.70 -7.49 -2.72
N PHE A 330 -12.65 -7.55 -3.51
CA PHE A 330 -12.48 -8.54 -4.58
C PHE A 330 -12.33 -9.99 -4.13
N GLN A 331 -12.14 -10.26 -2.84
CA GLN A 331 -11.82 -11.61 -2.35
C GLN A 331 -12.93 -12.65 -2.59
N LYS A 332 -14.17 -12.25 -2.79
CA LYS A 332 -15.29 -13.20 -2.94
C LYS A 332 -15.76 -13.42 -4.38
N GLY A 333 -15.15 -12.78 -5.36
CA GLY A 333 -15.62 -12.87 -6.76
C GLY A 333 -17.01 -12.26 -7.00
N ASP A 334 -17.60 -11.70 -5.96
CA ASP A 334 -18.92 -11.06 -6.00
C ASP A 334 -18.73 -9.54 -5.86
N ARG A 335 -18.67 -8.87 -7.00
CA ARG A 335 -18.65 -7.42 -7.08
C ARG A 335 -20.06 -6.78 -7.01
N SER A 336 -21.09 -7.56 -6.72
CA SER A 336 -22.47 -7.06 -6.62
C SER A 336 -22.68 -6.14 -5.41
N SER A 337 -21.74 -6.15 -4.45
CA SER A 337 -21.69 -5.20 -3.35
C SER A 337 -20.28 -4.59 -3.28
N SER A 338 -20.12 -3.39 -3.78
CA SER A 338 -18.86 -2.64 -3.79
C SER A 338 -18.57 -1.90 -2.47
N TYR A 339 -19.25 -2.26 -1.42
CA TYR A 339 -19.03 -1.70 -0.08
C TYR A 339 -18.90 -2.81 0.95
N LEU A 340 -18.02 -2.61 1.92
CA LEU A 340 -17.91 -3.46 3.08
C LEU A 340 -19.18 -3.31 3.94
N GLY A 341 -19.54 -4.30 4.73
CA GLY A 341 -20.56 -4.11 5.75
C GLY A 341 -20.09 -3.09 6.79
N ALA A 342 -21.01 -2.46 7.50
CA ALA A 342 -20.72 -1.38 8.46
C ALA A 342 -19.58 -1.72 9.44
N ARG A 343 -19.48 -2.98 9.88
CA ARG A 343 -18.42 -3.42 10.77
C ARG A 343 -17.05 -3.45 10.09
N SER A 344 -16.97 -3.96 8.88
CA SER A 344 -15.71 -4.00 8.12
C SER A 344 -15.23 -2.59 7.75
N GLU A 345 -16.14 -1.65 7.45
CA GLU A 345 -15.82 -0.22 7.25
C GLU A 345 -15.22 0.41 8.50
N LYS A 346 -15.84 0.18 9.67
CA LYS A 346 -15.31 0.63 10.97
C LYS A 346 -13.90 0.12 11.20
N LEU A 347 -13.70 -1.18 10.99
CA LEU A 347 -12.42 -1.82 11.22
C LEU A 347 -11.36 -1.36 10.22
N ALA A 348 -11.69 -1.20 8.94
CA ALA A 348 -10.77 -0.72 7.92
C ALA A 348 -10.26 0.71 8.22
N ILE A 349 -11.14 1.62 8.61
CA ILE A 349 -10.75 2.98 9.02
C ILE A 349 -9.87 2.93 10.28
N ALA A 350 -10.26 2.13 11.27
CA ALA A 350 -9.51 1.99 12.52
C ALA A 350 -8.12 1.37 12.29
N GLU A 351 -8.04 0.35 11.45
CA GLU A 351 -6.78 -0.32 11.09
C GLU A 351 -5.84 0.66 10.39
N ALA A 352 -6.30 1.33 9.35
CA ALA A 352 -5.49 2.32 8.64
C ALA A 352 -4.98 3.42 9.60
N ALA A 353 -5.86 3.97 10.44
CA ALA A 353 -5.51 4.99 11.40
C ALA A 353 -4.52 4.50 12.47
N ALA A 354 -4.73 3.29 13.02
CA ALA A 354 -3.84 2.68 14.02
C ALA A 354 -2.44 2.42 13.47
N PHE A 355 -2.31 2.12 12.19
CA PHE A 355 -1.04 1.90 11.51
C PHE A 355 -0.54 3.13 10.74
N GLY A 356 -1.19 4.29 10.92
CA GLY A 356 -0.75 5.60 10.42
C GLY A 356 -0.83 5.73 8.90
N THR A 357 -1.86 5.15 8.30
CA THR A 357 -2.27 5.35 6.93
C THR A 357 -3.67 5.97 6.88
N SER A 358 -4.15 6.31 5.70
CA SER A 358 -5.49 6.81 5.48
C SER A 358 -6.29 5.79 4.69
N TYR A 359 -7.46 5.45 5.19
CA TYR A 359 -8.36 4.54 4.52
C TYR A 359 -9.01 5.19 3.30
N THR A 360 -9.17 4.42 2.23
CA THR A 360 -10.14 4.67 1.17
C THR A 360 -10.79 3.37 0.73
N TRP A 361 -12.06 3.44 0.38
CA TRP A 361 -12.77 2.30 -0.20
C TRP A 361 -12.57 2.24 -1.71
N ASP A 362 -12.70 1.05 -2.26
CA ASP A 362 -12.74 0.85 -3.70
C ASP A 362 -14.16 1.18 -4.22
N MET A 363 -14.24 2.25 -5.01
CA MET A 363 -15.51 2.72 -5.60
C MET A 363 -15.64 2.35 -7.09
N GLU A 364 -14.83 1.44 -7.60
CA GLU A 364 -14.97 0.96 -8.99
C GLU A 364 -16.29 0.20 -9.24
N GLY A 365 -17.10 0.08 -8.21
CA GLY A 365 -18.35 -0.63 -8.24
C GLY A 365 -19.60 0.24 -8.15
N PRO A 366 -20.77 -0.35 -7.87
CA PRO A 366 -22.04 0.33 -7.75
C PRO A 366 -22.27 1.07 -6.42
N PHE A 367 -21.23 1.34 -5.60
CA PHE A 367 -21.43 1.99 -4.29
C PHE A 367 -21.96 3.41 -4.43
N ASP A 368 -21.39 4.21 -5.32
CA ASP A 368 -21.87 5.57 -5.60
C ASP A 368 -23.33 5.56 -6.06
N THR A 369 -23.66 4.65 -6.97
CA THR A 369 -25.03 4.53 -7.46
C THR A 369 -25.99 4.05 -6.37
N ALA A 370 -25.52 3.17 -5.48
CA ALA A 370 -26.30 2.72 -4.32
C ALA A 370 -26.54 3.85 -3.31
N LEU A 371 -25.56 4.74 -3.07
CA LEU A 371 -25.72 5.92 -2.23
C LEU A 371 -26.69 6.93 -2.83
N VAL A 372 -26.61 7.19 -4.13
CA VAL A 372 -27.54 8.08 -4.85
C VAL A 372 -28.95 7.56 -4.77
N THR A 373 -29.16 6.25 -4.97
CA THR A 373 -30.47 5.59 -4.90
C THR A 373 -30.94 5.28 -3.48
N GLN A 374 -30.18 5.69 -2.47
CA GLN A 374 -30.51 5.50 -1.06
C GLN A 374 -30.67 4.03 -0.66
N ASN A 375 -29.83 3.15 -1.20
CA ASN A 375 -29.81 1.74 -0.80
C ASN A 375 -29.54 1.64 0.70
N PRO A 376 -30.39 0.96 1.51
CA PRO A 376 -30.26 0.92 2.96
C PRO A 376 -28.91 0.36 3.44
N LYS A 377 -28.36 -0.68 2.77
CA LYS A 377 -27.08 -1.27 3.15
C LYS A 377 -25.91 -0.32 2.85
N ALA A 378 -25.96 0.37 1.71
CA ALA A 378 -24.95 1.38 1.37
C ALA A 378 -24.98 2.54 2.37
N LEU A 379 -26.16 2.99 2.77
CA LEU A 379 -26.32 4.03 3.79
C LEU A 379 -25.86 3.57 5.19
N GLU A 380 -26.03 2.30 5.52
CA GLU A 380 -25.50 1.72 6.77
C GLU A 380 -23.96 1.76 6.78
N SER A 381 -23.31 1.30 5.70
CA SER A 381 -21.84 1.40 5.55
C SER A 381 -21.39 2.85 5.58
N TRP A 382 -22.08 3.75 4.88
CA TRP A 382 -21.77 5.19 4.87
C TRP A 382 -21.90 5.84 6.25
N SER A 383 -22.88 5.42 7.04
CA SER A 383 -23.04 5.87 8.43
C SER A 383 -21.85 5.43 9.29
N ALA A 384 -21.36 4.21 9.11
CA ALA A 384 -20.17 3.71 9.81
C ALA A 384 -18.90 4.51 9.43
N ILE A 385 -18.73 4.80 8.14
CA ILE A 385 -17.65 5.65 7.63
C ILE A 385 -17.74 7.05 8.27
N SER A 386 -18.94 7.64 8.26
CA SER A 386 -19.18 8.97 8.83
C SER A 386 -18.86 9.03 10.33
N GLN A 387 -19.24 8.01 11.09
CA GLN A 387 -18.97 7.88 12.51
C GLN A 387 -17.46 7.85 12.81
N TYR A 388 -16.71 7.01 12.08
CA TYR A 388 -15.30 6.83 12.33
C TYR A 388 -14.45 7.98 11.81
N ASN A 389 -14.75 8.51 10.63
CA ASN A 389 -14.09 9.73 10.14
C ASN A 389 -14.38 10.94 11.03
N GLY A 390 -15.60 11.06 11.59
CA GLY A 390 -15.93 12.07 12.58
C GLY A 390 -15.05 11.95 13.81
N PHE A 391 -14.84 10.73 14.31
CA PHE A 391 -13.95 10.49 15.43
C PHE A 391 -12.49 10.88 15.12
N LEU A 392 -11.99 10.56 13.91
CA LEU A 392 -10.64 10.99 13.49
C LEU A 392 -10.53 12.52 13.37
N GLU A 393 -11.59 13.19 12.91
CA GLU A 393 -11.64 14.65 12.81
C GLU A 393 -11.63 15.33 14.19
N ASP A 394 -12.39 14.77 15.15
CA ASP A 394 -12.53 15.31 16.51
C ASP A 394 -11.25 15.09 17.35
N HIS A 395 -10.36 14.17 16.94
CA HIS A 395 -9.15 13.78 17.69
C HIS A 395 -7.86 13.88 16.87
N PRO A 396 -7.56 15.00 16.20
CA PRO A 396 -6.35 15.13 15.38
C PRO A 396 -5.07 14.99 16.21
N GLU A 397 -5.12 15.27 17.51
CA GLU A 397 -3.99 15.13 18.44
C GLU A 397 -3.54 13.67 18.64
N ILE A 398 -4.38 12.70 18.28
CA ILE A 398 -4.08 11.26 18.34
C ILE A 398 -3.36 10.80 17.08
N TYR A 399 -3.71 11.37 15.92
CA TYR A 399 -3.34 10.80 14.61
C TYR A 399 -2.34 11.65 13.82
N ALA A 400 -2.41 12.99 13.98
CA ALA A 400 -1.57 13.88 13.21
C ALA A 400 -0.09 13.69 13.54
N ASP A 401 0.70 13.38 12.52
CA ASP A 401 2.15 13.14 12.62
C ASP A 401 2.52 12.04 13.64
N ALA A 402 1.61 11.09 13.90
CA ALA A 402 1.87 9.95 14.76
C ALA A 402 2.93 9.03 14.12
N VAL A 403 3.89 8.60 14.94
CA VAL A 403 4.94 7.66 14.55
C VAL A 403 4.81 6.35 15.34
N ASN A 404 5.09 5.23 14.69
CA ASN A 404 5.06 3.93 15.38
C ASN A 404 6.12 3.89 16.49
N VAL A 405 5.75 3.33 17.64
CA VAL A 405 6.70 2.90 18.65
C VAL A 405 7.24 1.54 18.21
N ALA A 406 8.49 1.51 17.78
CA ALA A 406 9.08 0.31 17.20
C ALA A 406 10.44 0.01 17.84
N PRO A 407 10.47 -0.69 18.98
CA PRO A 407 11.72 -1.10 19.59
C PRO A 407 12.48 -2.15 18.78
N LEU A 408 11.82 -2.84 17.87
CA LEU A 408 12.37 -3.88 17.04
C LEU A 408 12.42 -3.45 15.57
N ALA A 409 13.49 -3.85 14.86
CA ALA A 409 13.52 -3.82 13.40
C ALA A 409 13.19 -5.20 12.83
N VAL A 410 12.30 -5.27 11.86
CA VAL A 410 12.02 -6.47 11.08
C VAL A 410 12.72 -6.32 9.75
N ILE A 411 13.84 -7.03 9.57
CA ILE A 411 14.68 -6.91 8.38
C ILE A 411 14.20 -7.87 7.30
N LEU A 412 13.81 -7.29 6.18
CA LEU A 412 13.26 -8.00 5.04
C LEU A 412 14.29 -8.01 3.89
N PRO A 413 14.37 -9.09 3.11
CA PRO A 413 15.10 -9.07 1.86
C PRO A 413 14.46 -8.06 0.91
N ASP A 414 15.20 -7.66 -0.11
CA ASP A 414 14.63 -6.84 -1.16
C ASP A 414 13.51 -7.60 -1.85
N LEU A 415 12.39 -6.93 -2.07
CA LEU A 415 11.24 -7.57 -2.69
C LEU A 415 11.61 -8.05 -4.10
N ASN A 416 11.27 -9.29 -4.40
CA ASN A 416 11.24 -9.76 -5.77
C ASN A 416 10.01 -9.15 -6.47
N PRO A 417 10.10 -8.75 -7.74
CA PRO A 417 8.96 -8.24 -8.52
C PRO A 417 7.72 -9.14 -8.49
N ASP A 418 7.92 -10.45 -8.36
CA ASP A 418 6.85 -11.44 -8.39
C ASP A 418 6.04 -11.54 -7.09
N PHE A 419 6.30 -10.71 -6.09
CA PHE A 419 5.53 -10.58 -4.83
C PHE A 419 5.16 -11.88 -4.10
N ASP A 420 5.64 -13.02 -4.55
CA ASP A 420 5.23 -14.31 -4.01
C ASP A 420 6.09 -14.67 -2.78
N TRP A 421 5.62 -14.19 -1.63
CA TRP A 421 6.16 -14.56 -0.33
C TRP A 421 5.13 -15.34 0.52
N PRO A 422 4.54 -16.44 0.06
CA PRO A 422 3.48 -17.11 0.81
C PRO A 422 3.94 -17.55 2.19
N GLY A 423 5.19 -18.00 2.33
CA GLY A 423 5.76 -18.39 3.61
C GLY A 423 6.04 -17.20 4.53
N ASP A 424 6.54 -16.11 3.99
CA ASP A 424 6.93 -14.93 4.74
C ASP A 424 5.73 -14.06 5.11
N ALA A 425 4.70 -14.01 4.27
CA ALA A 425 3.45 -13.34 4.56
C ALA A 425 2.85 -13.82 5.89
N LYS A 426 2.79 -15.15 6.12
CA LYS A 426 2.28 -15.71 7.38
C LYS A 426 3.11 -15.30 8.60
N ARG A 427 4.44 -15.18 8.44
CA ARG A 427 5.34 -14.75 9.51
C ARG A 427 5.13 -13.27 9.85
N LEU A 428 4.92 -12.42 8.85
CA LEU A 428 4.64 -11.00 9.06
C LEU A 428 3.24 -10.78 9.67
N ASP A 429 2.24 -11.56 9.24
CA ASP A 429 0.91 -11.56 9.82
C ASP A 429 0.93 -12.04 11.29
N PHE A 430 1.79 -13.02 11.62
CA PHE A 430 1.99 -13.47 12.99
C PHE A 430 2.49 -12.32 13.89
N LEU A 431 3.43 -11.50 13.41
CA LEU A 431 3.90 -10.34 14.17
C LEU A 431 2.77 -9.33 14.44
N ALA A 432 1.91 -9.09 13.44
CA ALA A 432 0.76 -8.20 13.60
C ALA A 432 -0.27 -8.76 14.59
N LYS A 433 -0.66 -10.02 14.44
CA LYS A 433 -1.64 -10.71 15.29
C LYS A 433 -1.23 -10.75 16.75
N ASN A 434 0.07 -10.79 17.03
CA ASN A 434 0.62 -10.81 18.38
C ASN A 434 1.05 -9.44 18.90
N SER A 435 0.61 -8.34 18.26
CA SER A 435 0.91 -6.97 18.70
C SER A 435 2.40 -6.66 18.81
N VAL A 436 3.24 -7.31 18.00
CA VAL A 436 4.69 -7.08 18.00
C VAL A 436 4.99 -5.69 17.43
N LEU A 437 5.58 -4.84 18.26
CA LEU A 437 5.94 -3.48 17.90
C LEU A 437 7.28 -3.48 17.15
N GLY A 438 7.23 -3.28 15.84
CA GLY A 438 8.43 -3.30 15.00
C GLY A 438 8.25 -2.56 13.69
N ASP A 439 9.33 -1.94 13.22
CA ASP A 439 9.41 -1.32 11.91
C ASP A 439 9.91 -2.32 10.88
N PHE A 440 9.24 -2.40 9.74
CA PHE A 440 9.73 -3.15 8.60
C PHE A 440 10.82 -2.34 7.88
N ARG A 441 11.96 -2.96 7.64
CA ARG A 441 13.14 -2.34 7.02
C ARG A 441 13.69 -3.26 5.95
N PHE A 442 13.89 -2.75 4.75
CA PHE A 442 14.49 -3.53 3.67
C PHE A 442 16.01 -3.51 3.79
N ALA A 443 16.63 -4.69 3.70
CA ALA A 443 18.05 -4.87 3.97
C ALA A 443 18.97 -4.01 3.10
N SER A 444 18.60 -3.73 1.85
CA SER A 444 19.34 -2.81 0.95
C SER A 444 19.23 -1.33 1.32
N ARG A 445 18.31 -0.96 2.22
CA ARG A 445 17.95 0.42 2.53
C ARG A 445 18.21 0.83 3.97
N VAL A 446 18.62 -0.12 4.80
CA VAL A 446 18.99 0.15 6.19
C VAL A 446 20.49 0.20 6.32
N ALA A 447 21.02 1.29 6.86
CA ALA A 447 22.43 1.37 7.19
C ALA A 447 22.71 0.70 8.56
N LYS A 448 23.88 0.08 8.72
CA LYS A 448 24.31 -0.55 9.99
C LYS A 448 24.09 0.35 11.21
N LYS A 449 24.41 1.66 11.09
CA LYS A 449 24.21 2.64 12.15
C LYS A 449 22.75 2.83 12.55
N GLU A 450 21.81 2.59 11.63
CA GLU A 450 20.37 2.73 11.90
C GLU A 450 19.84 1.55 12.70
N LEU A 451 20.44 0.35 12.54
CA LEU A 451 20.09 -0.82 13.33
C LEU A 451 20.42 -0.61 14.82
N ALA A 452 21.46 0.16 15.14
CA ALA A 452 21.82 0.47 16.51
C ALA A 452 20.76 1.27 17.29
N ALA A 453 19.80 1.88 16.60
CA ALA A 453 18.67 2.56 17.23
C ALA A 453 17.61 1.58 17.77
N TYR A 454 17.57 0.35 17.25
CA TYR A 454 16.64 -0.68 17.69
C TYR A 454 17.21 -1.52 18.83
N ARG A 455 16.34 -2.03 19.69
CA ARG A 455 16.70 -2.91 20.82
C ARG A 455 16.95 -4.35 20.39
N GLY A 456 16.37 -4.74 19.27
CA GLY A 456 16.56 -6.05 18.67
C GLY A 456 16.15 -6.08 17.21
N VAL A 457 16.57 -7.11 16.52
CA VAL A 457 16.33 -7.33 15.09
C VAL A 457 15.67 -8.68 14.90
N ILE A 458 14.61 -8.70 14.11
CA ILE A 458 13.91 -9.91 13.64
C ILE A 458 14.20 -10.08 12.15
N VAL A 459 14.61 -11.29 11.75
CA VAL A 459 14.88 -11.61 10.33
C VAL A 459 13.99 -12.77 9.90
N PRO A 460 12.80 -12.50 9.32
CA PRO A 460 11.83 -13.55 8.96
C PRO A 460 12.30 -14.46 7.83
N ALA A 461 13.13 -13.96 6.91
CA ALA A 461 13.56 -14.64 5.69
C ALA A 461 15.08 -14.55 5.49
N TYR A 462 15.85 -15.05 6.47
CA TYR A 462 17.31 -14.93 6.48
C TYR A 462 17.97 -15.60 5.25
N ALA A 463 17.45 -16.73 4.78
CA ALA A 463 17.99 -17.43 3.62
C ALA A 463 17.97 -16.55 2.35
N SER A 464 16.95 -15.74 2.20
CA SER A 464 16.74 -14.84 1.05
C SER A 464 17.63 -13.58 1.05
N LEU A 465 18.37 -13.33 2.13
CA LEU A 465 19.33 -12.22 2.20
C LEU A 465 20.59 -12.53 1.39
N SER A 466 21.18 -11.51 0.75
CA SER A 466 22.49 -11.60 0.12
C SER A 466 23.61 -11.83 1.16
N ALA A 467 24.79 -12.25 0.71
CA ALA A 467 25.94 -12.44 1.59
C ALA A 467 26.31 -11.14 2.36
N GLU A 468 26.27 -10.01 1.67
CA GLU A 468 26.56 -8.68 2.25
C GLU A 468 25.50 -8.26 3.28
N GLN A 469 24.23 -8.57 3.00
CA GLN A 469 23.14 -8.31 3.96
C GLN A 469 23.24 -9.21 5.19
N LYS A 470 23.63 -10.47 5.01
CA LYS A 470 23.91 -11.40 6.13
C LYS A 470 25.08 -10.92 6.98
N GLU A 471 26.14 -10.41 6.35
CA GLU A 471 27.28 -9.82 7.04
C GLU A 471 26.87 -8.59 7.89
N MET A 472 26.00 -7.74 7.35
CA MET A 472 25.45 -6.59 8.11
C MET A 472 24.71 -7.05 9.38
N ILE A 473 23.90 -8.10 9.31
CA ILE A 473 23.20 -8.67 10.48
C ILE A 473 24.18 -9.27 11.47
N HIS A 474 25.18 -10.00 10.99
CA HIS A 474 26.24 -10.57 11.81
C HIS A 474 27.07 -9.49 12.53
N ASP A 475 27.41 -8.42 11.84
CA ASP A 475 28.11 -7.27 12.42
C ASP A 475 27.30 -6.57 13.52
N TYR A 476 25.97 -6.44 13.31
CA TYR A 476 25.07 -5.92 14.35
C TYR A 476 25.11 -6.83 15.58
N GLN A 477 25.03 -8.14 15.40
CA GLN A 477 25.09 -9.13 16.47
C GLN A 477 26.45 -9.10 17.21
N ASN A 478 27.56 -9.03 16.48
CA ASN A 478 28.91 -8.92 17.07
C ASN A 478 29.11 -7.63 17.88
N SER A 479 28.35 -6.59 17.54
CA SER A 479 28.33 -5.33 18.28
C SER A 479 27.46 -5.38 19.55
N GLY A 480 26.93 -6.56 19.92
CA GLY A 480 26.06 -6.77 21.08
C GLY A 480 24.57 -6.63 20.79
N GLY A 481 24.19 -6.46 19.54
CA GLY A 481 22.79 -6.43 19.12
C GLY A 481 22.15 -7.82 19.21
N LYS A 482 20.89 -7.87 19.65
CA LYS A 482 20.12 -9.11 19.73
C LYS A 482 19.38 -9.38 18.43
N VAL A 483 19.49 -10.61 17.91
CA VAL A 483 18.90 -11.00 16.64
C VAL A 483 18.08 -12.28 16.81
N SER A 484 16.86 -12.28 16.29
CA SER A 484 16.00 -13.45 16.12
C SER A 484 15.85 -13.75 14.65
N ILE A 485 16.12 -14.99 14.26
CA ILE A 485 15.94 -15.49 12.90
C ILE A 485 14.84 -16.52 12.91
N PHE A 486 13.78 -16.31 12.14
CA PHE A 486 12.77 -17.35 11.94
C PHE A 486 13.38 -18.48 11.12
N ALA A 487 13.50 -19.65 11.74
CA ALA A 487 14.02 -20.82 11.07
C ALA A 487 13.09 -21.25 9.94
N GLU A 488 13.64 -21.34 8.73
CA GLU A 488 13.06 -22.18 7.69
C GLU A 488 13.21 -23.64 8.15
N THR A 489 12.15 -24.42 7.95
CA THR A 489 12.16 -25.85 8.30
C THR A 489 13.43 -26.50 7.77
N SER A 490 14.30 -26.96 8.67
CA SER A 490 15.33 -27.98 8.57
C SER A 490 16.77 -27.66 8.21
N ALA A 491 17.22 -26.48 7.82
CA ALA A 491 18.64 -26.35 7.42
C ALA A 491 19.34 -24.99 7.71
N ALA A 492 18.94 -24.22 8.67
CA ALA A 492 19.71 -23.03 9.05
C ALA A 492 20.88 -23.41 9.98
N THR A 493 21.96 -23.90 9.38
CA THR A 493 23.26 -24.06 10.05
C THR A 493 24.01 -22.73 10.05
N GLY A 494 24.34 -22.21 11.24
CA GLY A 494 25.57 -21.48 11.40
C GLY A 494 25.56 -19.99 11.54
N LEU A 495 24.78 -19.41 12.44
CA LEU A 495 25.22 -18.23 13.19
C LEU A 495 25.52 -18.69 14.62
N ASN A 496 26.73 -18.42 15.07
CA ASN A 496 27.15 -18.80 16.41
C ASN A 496 26.31 -18.10 17.44
N GLY A 497 25.45 -18.88 18.08
CA GLY A 497 25.10 -18.62 19.44
C GLY A 497 23.68 -18.31 19.77
N GLU A 498 22.76 -17.78 19.03
CA GLU A 498 21.37 -17.64 19.48
C GLU A 498 20.41 -17.52 18.28
N ILE A 499 20.33 -18.62 17.59
CA ILE A 499 19.29 -18.83 16.59
C ILE A 499 18.09 -19.42 17.33
N LEU A 500 16.90 -18.91 17.07
CA LEU A 500 15.65 -19.57 17.40
C LEU A 500 15.61 -20.93 16.72
N ARG A 501 16.15 -21.96 17.37
CA ARG A 501 16.01 -23.33 16.91
C ARG A 501 14.65 -23.84 17.33
N PRO A 502 13.87 -24.45 16.43
CA PRO A 502 12.87 -25.40 16.88
C PRO A 502 13.60 -26.39 17.80
N SER A 503 13.05 -26.63 18.97
CA SER A 503 13.67 -27.53 19.93
C SER A 503 14.06 -28.85 19.24
N GLU A 504 15.16 -29.49 19.69
CA GLU A 504 15.68 -30.76 19.15
C GLU A 504 14.64 -31.94 19.15
N LYS A 505 13.40 -31.68 19.56
CA LYS A 505 12.28 -32.63 19.65
C LYS A 505 11.40 -32.69 18.39
N GLY A 506 11.89 -32.26 17.23
CA GLY A 506 11.14 -32.32 15.96
C GLY A 506 10.35 -31.06 15.63
N PRO A 507 9.73 -30.96 14.46
CA PRO A 507 8.96 -29.79 14.07
C PRO A 507 7.82 -29.57 15.06
N MET A 508 7.89 -28.48 15.82
CA MET A 508 6.78 -28.07 16.67
C MET A 508 5.64 -27.59 15.76
N THR A 509 4.49 -28.16 15.93
CA THR A 509 3.27 -27.79 15.20
C THR A 509 2.23 -27.26 16.20
N GLY A 510 1.55 -26.18 15.84
CA GLY A 510 0.44 -25.63 16.61
C GLY A 510 0.82 -24.53 17.63
N ASP A 511 -0.11 -24.20 18.50
CA ASP A 511 -0.08 -23.07 19.45
C ASP A 511 1.18 -23.00 20.33
N SER A 512 1.82 -24.15 20.61
CA SER A 512 3.04 -24.19 21.42
C SER A 512 4.28 -23.64 20.70
N ALA A 513 4.35 -23.76 19.38
CA ALA A 513 5.44 -23.22 18.58
C ALA A 513 5.34 -21.70 18.48
N GLU A 514 4.14 -21.18 18.25
CA GLU A 514 3.88 -19.74 18.19
C GLU A 514 4.18 -19.05 19.53
N ALA A 515 3.75 -19.65 20.64
CA ALA A 515 4.05 -19.12 21.98
C ALA A 515 5.55 -19.06 22.28
N GLN A 516 6.32 -20.06 21.83
CA GLN A 516 7.76 -20.06 21.99
C GLN A 516 8.43 -18.95 21.16
N VAL A 517 8.05 -18.81 19.88
CA VAL A 517 8.55 -17.73 19.01
C VAL A 517 8.25 -16.36 19.61
N LEU A 518 7.05 -16.16 20.14
CA LEU A 518 6.66 -14.90 20.76
C LEU A 518 7.49 -14.62 22.04
N ALA A 519 7.71 -15.64 22.88
CA ALA A 519 8.56 -15.49 24.07
C ALA A 519 10.00 -15.10 23.71
N GLU A 520 10.54 -15.66 22.65
CA GLU A 520 11.87 -15.31 22.14
C GLU A 520 11.92 -13.89 21.58
N ILE A 521 10.92 -13.49 20.79
CA ILE A 521 10.81 -12.09 20.30
C ILE A 521 10.76 -11.12 21.49
N ASN A 522 9.95 -11.41 22.50
CA ASN A 522 9.85 -10.56 23.70
C ASN A 522 11.18 -10.50 24.48
N SER A 523 12.00 -11.54 24.42
CA SER A 523 13.33 -11.56 25.04
C SER A 523 14.36 -10.66 24.35
N LEU A 524 14.12 -10.26 23.09
CA LEU A 524 15.02 -9.35 22.38
C LEU A 524 15.05 -7.96 23.02
N ALA A 525 13.92 -7.49 23.53
CA ALA A 525 13.77 -6.15 24.05
C ALA A 525 12.91 -6.10 25.34
N PRO A 526 13.29 -6.81 26.41
CA PRO A 526 12.46 -6.94 27.61
C PRO A 526 12.22 -5.61 28.33
N ASP A 527 13.13 -4.67 28.19
CA ASP A 527 13.07 -3.33 28.81
C ASP A 527 12.50 -2.26 27.85
N ALA A 528 12.04 -2.66 26.67
CA ALA A 528 11.45 -1.74 25.71
C ALA A 528 9.96 -1.57 25.93
N THR A 529 9.41 -0.52 25.34
CA THR A 529 7.96 -0.31 25.32
C THR A 529 7.28 -1.44 24.57
N HIS A 530 6.32 -2.10 25.24
CA HIS A 530 5.47 -3.13 24.62
C HIS A 530 4.10 -3.17 25.29
N VAL A 531 3.15 -3.82 24.63
CA VAL A 531 1.78 -3.96 25.08
C VAL A 531 1.40 -5.44 25.17
N GLU A 532 0.73 -5.81 26.26
CA GLU A 532 0.18 -7.15 26.48
C GLU A 532 -1.33 -7.04 26.64
N LEU A 533 -2.05 -7.93 26.00
CA LEU A 533 -3.50 -8.05 26.11
C LEU A 533 -3.84 -9.36 26.82
N GLU A 534 -4.44 -9.27 28.02
CA GLU A 534 -4.92 -10.42 28.77
C GLU A 534 -6.45 -10.52 28.67
N ASN A 535 -6.98 -11.72 28.70
CA ASN A 535 -8.40 -12.01 28.47
C ASN A 535 -8.90 -11.50 27.10
N ALA A 536 -7.97 -11.31 26.16
CA ALA A 536 -8.34 -10.98 24.79
C ALA A 536 -8.97 -12.22 24.14
N ALA A 537 -10.06 -12.00 23.40
CA ALA A 537 -10.48 -12.97 22.41
C ALA A 537 -9.36 -13.14 21.39
N SER A 538 -9.31 -14.28 20.70
CA SER A 538 -8.24 -14.64 19.76
C SER A 538 -8.00 -13.64 18.60
N HIS A 539 -8.87 -12.65 18.45
CA HIS A 539 -8.85 -11.72 17.30
C HIS A 539 -8.76 -10.25 17.72
N VAL A 540 -8.08 -9.98 18.83
CA VAL A 540 -7.78 -8.61 19.28
C VAL A 540 -6.31 -8.37 19.20
N LEU A 541 -5.92 -7.25 18.61
CA LEU A 541 -4.53 -6.80 18.56
C LEU A 541 -4.39 -5.35 19.04
N ALA A 542 -3.15 -4.97 19.36
CA ALA A 542 -2.82 -3.60 19.68
C ALA A 542 -1.62 -3.11 18.85
N ASN A 543 -1.63 -1.81 18.53
CA ASN A 543 -0.47 -1.08 18.04
C ASN A 543 -0.21 0.12 18.94
N VAL A 544 1.04 0.57 19.01
CA VAL A 544 1.42 1.74 19.81
C VAL A 544 2.07 2.77 18.91
N THR A 545 1.56 3.99 18.98
CA THR A 545 2.16 5.15 18.33
C THR A 545 2.53 6.21 19.35
N SER A 546 3.41 7.12 18.97
CA SER A 546 3.76 8.29 19.78
C SER A 546 3.51 9.57 18.98
N VAL A 547 3.11 10.61 19.68
CA VAL A 547 2.93 11.96 19.13
C VAL A 547 3.68 12.96 19.98
N ARG A 548 3.85 14.18 19.45
CA ARG A 548 4.48 15.30 20.18
C ARG A 548 5.88 14.96 20.71
N ASP A 549 6.70 14.33 19.85
CA ASP A 549 8.09 13.94 20.20
C ASP A 549 8.17 13.05 21.45
N GLY A 550 7.27 12.07 21.54
CA GLY A 550 7.24 11.11 22.66
C GLY A 550 6.56 11.63 23.93
N ARG A 551 5.92 12.81 23.90
CA ARG A 551 5.18 13.35 25.06
C ARG A 551 3.80 12.73 25.26
N ALA A 552 3.35 11.92 24.32
CA ALA A 552 2.15 11.11 24.47
C ALA A 552 2.33 9.76 23.79
N LEU A 553 1.82 8.71 24.41
CA LEU A 553 1.68 7.39 23.83
C LEU A 553 0.21 7.10 23.55
N ILE A 554 -0.03 6.52 22.40
CA ILE A 554 -1.36 6.14 21.92
C ILE A 554 -1.36 4.63 21.71
N ILE A 555 -2.19 3.93 22.45
CA ILE A 555 -2.38 2.49 22.28
C ILE A 555 -3.70 2.29 21.54
N HIS A 556 -3.59 1.81 20.31
CA HIS A 556 -4.71 1.47 19.45
C HIS A 556 -5.08 0.00 19.70
N VAL A 557 -6.32 -0.26 20.08
CA VAL A 557 -6.84 -1.61 20.33
C VAL A 557 -7.92 -1.91 19.30
N LEU A 558 -7.71 -2.95 18.49
CA LEU A 558 -8.58 -3.34 17.40
C LEU A 558 -9.16 -4.73 17.66
N ASN A 559 -10.48 -4.86 17.53
CA ASN A 559 -11.18 -6.13 17.63
C ASN A 559 -11.69 -6.56 16.24
N TYR A 560 -11.05 -7.57 15.69
CA TYR A 560 -11.41 -8.16 14.39
C TYR A 560 -12.58 -9.15 14.51
N GLY A 561 -12.90 -9.61 15.72
CA GLY A 561 -14.00 -10.53 15.97
C GLY A 561 -15.35 -9.91 15.63
N GLN A 562 -16.37 -10.74 15.47
CA GLN A 562 -17.72 -10.32 15.08
C GLN A 562 -18.56 -9.75 16.23
N THR A 563 -18.07 -9.86 17.46
CA THR A 563 -18.77 -9.42 18.68
C THR A 563 -17.85 -8.56 19.53
N PRO A 564 -18.41 -7.62 20.32
CA PRO A 564 -17.64 -6.85 21.29
C PRO A 564 -16.91 -7.75 22.30
N VAL A 565 -15.69 -7.37 22.66
CA VAL A 565 -14.89 -8.01 23.69
C VAL A 565 -14.99 -7.20 24.98
N GLY A 566 -15.53 -7.81 26.04
CA GLY A 566 -15.67 -7.17 27.36
C GLY A 566 -14.48 -7.43 28.27
N GLU A 567 -14.27 -6.53 29.24
CA GLU A 567 -13.27 -6.66 30.31
C GLU A 567 -11.86 -7.01 29.84
N LEU A 568 -11.45 -6.38 28.73
CA LEU A 568 -10.11 -6.56 28.17
C LEU A 568 -9.06 -5.91 29.08
N LYS A 569 -8.17 -6.72 29.64
CA LYS A 569 -7.03 -6.21 30.41
C LYS A 569 -5.88 -5.84 29.47
N LEU A 570 -5.37 -4.63 29.65
CA LEU A 570 -4.23 -4.10 28.93
C LEU A 570 -3.13 -3.79 29.91
N LYS A 571 -1.93 -4.30 29.62
CA LYS A 571 -0.68 -3.87 30.25
C LYS A 571 0.18 -3.15 29.24
N LEU A 572 0.58 -1.93 29.56
CA LEU A 572 1.57 -1.19 28.82
C LEU A 572 2.83 -1.09 29.66
N ILE A 573 3.90 -1.68 29.21
CA ILE A 573 5.25 -1.57 29.79
C ILE A 573 5.95 -0.43 29.09
N LEU A 574 6.46 0.55 29.83
CA LEU A 574 7.16 1.70 29.29
C LEU A 574 8.68 1.49 29.28
N GLY A 575 9.27 1.60 28.12
CA GLY A 575 10.72 1.70 27.96
C GLY A 575 11.30 2.98 28.55
N LYS A 576 12.62 3.06 28.60
CA LYS A 576 13.34 4.23 29.17
C LYS A 576 12.99 5.54 28.48
N GLU A 577 12.72 5.49 27.20
CA GLU A 577 12.36 6.62 26.34
C GLU A 577 11.04 7.30 26.75
N PHE A 578 10.15 6.59 27.47
CA PHE A 578 8.83 7.07 27.89
C PHE A 578 8.64 7.14 29.40
N GLN A 579 9.73 7.11 30.18
CA GLN A 579 9.65 7.14 31.65
C GLN A 579 8.97 8.39 32.22
N THR A 580 8.97 9.49 31.47
CA THR A 580 8.26 10.74 31.85
C THR A 580 6.74 10.60 31.89
N LEU A 581 6.21 9.52 31.29
CA LEU A 581 4.77 9.21 31.27
C LEU A 581 4.34 8.33 32.45
N VAL A 582 5.29 7.80 33.26
CA VAL A 582 4.97 6.99 34.44
C VAL A 582 4.11 7.79 35.42
N GLY A 583 3.03 7.19 35.86
CA GLY A 583 2.10 7.82 36.80
C GLY A 583 1.10 8.79 36.16
N ARG A 584 1.20 9.06 34.87
CA ARG A 584 0.21 9.88 34.16
C ARG A 584 -1.13 9.17 34.10
N LYS A 585 -2.22 9.94 34.20
CA LYS A 585 -3.58 9.39 34.09
C LYS A 585 -3.92 9.10 32.62
N PRO A 586 -4.23 7.84 32.25
CA PRO A 586 -4.63 7.54 30.89
C PRO A 586 -6.06 8.04 30.63
N SER A 587 -6.33 8.35 29.35
CA SER A 587 -7.66 8.63 28.82
C SER A 587 -8.08 7.52 27.85
N LEU A 588 -9.37 7.18 27.84
CA LEU A 588 -9.95 6.18 26.95
C LEU A 588 -10.92 6.85 25.99
N PHE A 589 -10.76 6.56 24.70
CA PHE A 589 -11.62 7.04 23.63
C PHE A 589 -12.10 5.85 22.78
N SER A 590 -13.28 5.96 22.21
CA SER A 590 -13.79 4.99 21.23
C SER A 590 -14.82 5.67 20.33
N PRO A 591 -14.78 5.43 19.02
CA PRO A 591 -15.85 5.89 18.13
C PRO A 591 -17.18 5.16 18.37
N ASP A 592 -17.15 3.97 18.99
CA ASP A 592 -18.34 3.14 19.22
C ASP A 592 -19.14 3.55 20.46
N THR A 593 -18.55 4.37 21.34
CA THR A 593 -19.24 4.84 22.57
C THR A 593 -18.82 6.26 22.92
N LYS A 594 -19.81 7.10 23.29
CA LYS A 594 -19.57 8.50 23.68
C LYS A 594 -18.95 8.67 25.07
N SER A 595 -19.03 7.65 25.93
CA SER A 595 -18.54 7.69 27.30
C SER A 595 -17.73 6.45 27.64
N ALA A 596 -16.55 6.31 27.03
CA ALA A 596 -15.63 5.26 27.39
C ALA A 596 -14.90 5.62 28.69
N ALA A 597 -14.95 4.74 29.68
CA ALA A 597 -14.22 4.90 30.94
C ALA A 597 -13.59 3.57 31.35
N PHE A 598 -12.39 3.65 31.89
CA PHE A 598 -11.72 2.46 32.43
C PHE A 598 -12.48 1.91 33.65
N GLN A 599 -12.53 0.59 33.78
CA GLN A 599 -12.99 -0.06 35.01
C GLN A 599 -11.91 -0.03 36.09
N LYS A 600 -10.63 -0.11 35.69
CA LYS A 600 -9.48 -0.09 36.59
C LYS A 600 -8.30 0.57 35.91
N VAL A 601 -7.55 1.39 36.67
CA VAL A 601 -6.26 1.98 36.26
C VAL A 601 -5.28 1.85 37.42
N GLN A 602 -4.13 1.25 37.18
CA GLN A 602 -3.09 1.09 38.18
C GLN A 602 -1.70 1.18 37.55
N TRP A 603 -0.80 1.91 38.18
CA TRP A 603 0.61 1.92 37.88
C TRP A 603 1.39 1.01 38.84
N LYS A 604 2.26 0.17 38.29
CA LYS A 604 3.23 -0.66 39.02
C LYS A 604 4.62 -0.43 38.43
N GLY A 605 5.39 0.48 39.02
CA GLY A 605 6.65 0.94 38.43
C GLY A 605 6.37 1.58 37.05
N SER A 606 7.05 1.10 36.01
CA SER A 606 6.86 1.53 34.62
C SER A 606 5.71 0.84 33.87
N THR A 607 4.91 0.01 34.57
CA THR A 607 3.82 -0.72 33.96
C THR A 607 2.48 -0.08 34.29
N LEU A 608 1.72 0.29 33.26
CA LEU A 608 0.32 0.67 33.36
C LEU A 608 -0.54 -0.58 33.17
N GLU A 609 -1.32 -0.92 34.18
CA GLU A 609 -2.37 -1.95 34.09
C GLU A 609 -3.73 -1.27 34.04
N THR A 610 -4.54 -1.62 33.06
CA THR A 610 -5.89 -1.09 32.92
C THR A 610 -6.87 -2.12 32.38
N THR A 611 -8.15 -1.92 32.63
CA THR A 611 -9.23 -2.76 32.10
C THR A 611 -10.18 -1.89 31.29
N LEU A 612 -10.28 -2.23 30.00
CA LEU A 612 -11.26 -1.62 29.09
C LEU A 612 -12.61 -2.32 29.28
N PRO A 613 -13.71 -1.57 29.41
CA PRO A 613 -15.03 -2.17 29.70
C PRO A 613 -15.56 -3.01 28.54
N SER A 614 -15.37 -2.51 27.33
CA SER A 614 -15.75 -3.18 26.08
C SER A 614 -14.98 -2.58 24.92
N VAL A 615 -14.59 -3.41 23.97
CA VAL A 615 -14.05 -3.02 22.66
C VAL A 615 -14.95 -3.62 21.59
N ASP A 616 -15.76 -2.77 20.95
CA ASP A 616 -16.58 -3.21 19.80
C ASP A 616 -15.68 -3.47 18.59
N SER A 617 -15.30 -2.44 17.86
CA SER A 617 -14.32 -2.56 16.78
C SER A 617 -13.00 -1.86 17.13
N TYR A 618 -13.07 -0.73 17.83
CA TYR A 618 -11.90 0.09 18.09
C TYR A 618 -11.97 0.88 19.41
N SER A 619 -10.85 0.91 20.11
CA SER A 619 -10.63 1.75 21.27
C SER A 619 -9.21 2.31 21.29
N VAL A 620 -9.05 3.48 21.89
CA VAL A 620 -7.77 4.19 21.97
C VAL A 620 -7.47 4.57 23.43
N VAL A 621 -6.33 4.16 23.92
CA VAL A 621 -5.80 4.57 25.22
C VAL A 621 -4.69 5.59 25.01
N VAL A 622 -4.87 6.78 25.57
CA VAL A 622 -3.88 7.88 25.48
C VAL A 622 -3.23 8.10 26.85
N VAL A 623 -1.90 8.05 26.87
CA VAL A 623 -1.06 8.35 28.06
C VAL A 623 -0.22 9.59 27.75
N GLN A 624 -0.50 10.72 28.45
CA GLN A 624 0.15 12.02 28.20
C GLN A 624 0.42 12.85 29.46
#